data_eb42ae533eb29bb6e53df3d9446c3152
#
_entry.id   eb42ae533eb29bb6e53df3d9446c3152
#
_cell.length_a   1.000
_cell.length_b   1.000
_cell.length_c   1.000
_cell.angle_alpha   90.00
_cell.angle_beta   90.00
_cell.angle_gamma   90.00
#
_symmetry.space_group_name_H-M   'P 1'
#
loop_
_entity.id
_entity.type
_entity.pdbx_description
1 polymer ?
#
loop_
_entity_poly.entity_id
_entity_poly.type
_entity_poly.pdbx_seq_one_letter_code
_entity_poly.pdbx_strand_id
1 'polypeptide(L)'
;FKVTSAWDALAGKEHITYAEGFSAETDVYDEKLTAEAIETAKQADKAIIFAGLPESFESEGYDRKHMHLPECQNKLIAEITKVQPNTIVVLHNGSAVEMPWVNNVKGLVEAYLGGQAVGQAEVNILYGNVNPSGKLAETLPIKLEDNPSYLNFGDGNKVEYNEGVFVGYRYY
;
A
#
# COMPACT_ATOMS: atom_id res chain seq x y z
N PHE A 1 -15.36 -1.97 -19.87
CA PHE A 1 -14.30 -0.96 -19.70
C PHE A 1 -12.94 -1.65 -19.64
N LYS A 2 -11.85 -0.91 -19.87
CA LYS A 2 -10.49 -1.44 -19.83
C LYS A 2 -9.71 -0.71 -18.75
N VAL A 3 -9.12 -1.46 -17.83
CA VAL A 3 -8.15 -0.94 -16.84
C VAL A 3 -6.76 -1.13 -17.42
N THR A 4 -5.92 -0.13 -17.31
CA THR A 4 -4.49 -0.21 -17.65
C THR A 4 -3.71 -0.34 -16.35
N SER A 5 -3.03 -1.47 -16.14
CA SER A 5 -2.13 -1.66 -15.02
C SER A 5 -0.81 -0.92 -15.21
N ALA A 6 -0.03 -0.77 -14.13
CA ALA A 6 1.33 -0.23 -14.23
C ALA A 6 2.19 -1.09 -15.17
N TRP A 7 2.03 -2.42 -15.12
CA TRP A 7 2.72 -3.35 -16.01
C TRP A 7 2.40 -3.10 -17.47
N ASP A 8 1.10 -2.91 -17.81
CA ASP A 8 0.70 -2.55 -19.19
C ASP A 8 1.32 -1.22 -19.64
N ALA A 9 1.35 -0.23 -18.74
CA ALA A 9 1.91 1.09 -19.03
C ALA A 9 3.44 1.09 -19.17
N LEU A 10 4.10 0.06 -18.63
CA LEU A 10 5.54 -0.17 -18.74
C LEU A 10 5.90 -1.01 -19.96
N ALA A 11 4.93 -1.58 -20.68
CA ALA A 11 5.17 -2.42 -21.84
C ALA A 11 6.05 -1.72 -22.87
N GLY A 12 7.10 -2.40 -23.30
CA GLY A 12 8.08 -1.88 -24.27
C GLY A 12 9.16 -0.97 -23.69
N LYS A 13 9.19 -0.72 -22.38
CA LYS A 13 10.34 -0.07 -21.73
C LYS A 13 11.45 -1.10 -21.50
N GLU A 14 12.68 -0.71 -21.85
CA GLU A 14 13.86 -1.55 -21.60
C GLU A 14 14.26 -1.55 -20.13
N HIS A 15 14.97 -2.58 -19.72
CA HIS A 15 15.57 -2.72 -18.39
C HIS A 15 14.58 -2.84 -17.22
N ILE A 16 13.38 -3.37 -17.47
CA ILE A 16 12.40 -3.68 -16.44
C ILE A 16 12.29 -5.19 -16.28
N THR A 17 12.42 -5.65 -15.06
CA THR A 17 12.16 -7.03 -14.66
C THR A 17 10.93 -7.10 -13.78
N TYR A 18 10.25 -8.23 -13.75
CA TYR A 18 9.05 -8.46 -12.97
C TYR A 18 9.19 -9.73 -12.14
N ALA A 19 8.69 -9.69 -10.93
CA ALA A 19 8.46 -10.84 -10.08
C ALA A 19 7.11 -10.65 -9.37
N GLU A 20 6.33 -11.72 -9.26
CA GLU A 20 5.00 -11.66 -8.63
C GLU A 20 5.10 -11.33 -7.14
N GLY A 21 6.03 -11.96 -6.44
CA GLY A 21 6.34 -11.71 -5.04
C GLY A 21 5.35 -12.28 -4.02
N PHE A 22 4.06 -12.14 -4.26
CA PHE A 22 2.97 -12.69 -3.44
C PHE A 22 1.72 -12.91 -4.28
N SER A 23 0.81 -13.77 -3.81
CA SER A 23 -0.51 -13.91 -4.44
C SER A 23 -1.43 -12.76 -4.04
N ALA A 24 -2.07 -12.12 -5.01
CA ALA A 24 -3.06 -11.08 -4.76
C ALA A 24 -4.40 -11.62 -4.19
N GLU A 25 -4.64 -12.92 -4.30
CA GLU A 25 -5.91 -13.54 -3.91
C GLU A 25 -5.91 -14.08 -2.49
N THR A 26 -4.74 -14.34 -1.93
CA THR A 26 -4.61 -15.00 -0.61
C THR A 26 -3.57 -14.31 0.24
N ASP A 27 -3.76 -14.32 1.57
CA ASP A 27 -2.75 -13.87 2.54
C ASP A 27 -1.82 -15.02 2.97
N VAL A 28 -1.54 -15.94 2.06
CA VAL A 28 -0.61 -17.04 2.31
C VAL A 28 0.78 -16.64 1.86
N TYR A 29 1.73 -16.70 2.77
CA TYR A 29 3.13 -16.47 2.44
C TYR A 29 3.65 -17.59 1.52
N ASP A 30 4.10 -17.21 0.33
CA ASP A 30 4.73 -18.10 -0.64
C ASP A 30 6.25 -17.87 -0.66
N GLU A 31 6.98 -18.84 -0.15
CA GLU A 31 8.44 -18.77 -0.03
C GLU A 31 9.12 -18.69 -1.41
N LYS A 32 8.57 -19.36 -2.41
CA LYS A 32 9.14 -19.39 -3.76
C LYS A 32 8.95 -18.03 -4.45
N LEU A 33 7.73 -17.48 -4.42
CA LEU A 33 7.45 -16.17 -4.99
C LEU A 33 8.28 -15.07 -4.30
N THR A 34 8.38 -15.13 -2.98
CA THR A 34 9.19 -14.18 -2.22
C THR A 34 10.67 -14.30 -2.56
N ALA A 35 11.22 -15.50 -2.66
CA ALA A 35 12.63 -15.72 -3.00
C ALA A 35 12.96 -15.21 -4.41
N GLU A 36 12.09 -15.44 -5.39
CA GLU A 36 12.23 -14.91 -6.75
C GLU A 36 12.24 -13.38 -6.76
N ALA A 37 11.32 -12.74 -6.02
CA ALA A 37 11.27 -11.30 -5.91
C ALA A 37 12.52 -10.71 -5.24
N ILE A 38 13.04 -11.36 -4.20
CA ILE A 38 14.29 -10.95 -3.53
C ILE A 38 15.46 -11.00 -4.51
N GLU A 39 15.63 -12.08 -5.26
CA GLU A 39 16.72 -12.21 -6.23
C GLU A 39 16.58 -11.19 -7.38
N THR A 40 15.37 -10.95 -7.84
CA THR A 40 15.09 -9.91 -8.84
C THR A 40 15.46 -8.51 -8.32
N ALA A 41 15.08 -8.20 -7.08
CA ALA A 41 15.36 -6.91 -6.46
C ALA A 41 16.86 -6.67 -6.22
N LYS A 42 17.63 -7.69 -5.87
CA LYS A 42 19.10 -7.61 -5.70
C LYS A 42 19.83 -7.19 -6.97
N GLN A 43 19.29 -7.56 -8.13
CA GLN A 43 19.90 -7.30 -9.43
C GLN A 43 19.47 -5.96 -10.03
N ALA A 44 18.50 -5.30 -9.44
CA ALA A 44 17.94 -4.04 -9.93
C ALA A 44 18.56 -2.82 -9.22
N ASP A 45 18.57 -1.68 -9.90
CA ASP A 45 18.96 -0.39 -9.30
C ASP A 45 17.92 0.13 -8.29
N LYS A 46 16.66 -0.28 -8.48
CA LYS A 46 15.51 0.10 -7.65
C LYS A 46 14.47 -1.03 -7.67
N ALA A 47 13.76 -1.20 -6.58
CA ALA A 47 12.57 -2.02 -6.52
C ALA A 47 11.32 -1.13 -6.38
N ILE A 48 10.27 -1.45 -7.12
CA ILE A 48 8.95 -0.84 -6.98
C ILE A 48 7.97 -1.95 -6.63
N ILE A 49 7.37 -1.86 -5.46
CA ILE A 49 6.43 -2.86 -4.95
C ILE A 49 5.03 -2.26 -5.02
N PHE A 50 4.13 -2.91 -5.74
CA PHE A 50 2.72 -2.58 -5.76
C PHE A 50 2.02 -3.46 -4.72
N ALA A 51 1.49 -2.85 -3.68
CA ALA A 51 0.83 -3.51 -2.57
C ALA A 51 -0.54 -2.86 -2.33
N GLY A 52 -1.41 -3.52 -1.58
CA GLY A 52 -2.73 -2.97 -1.29
C GLY A 52 -3.69 -3.98 -0.70
N LEU A 53 -4.94 -3.57 -0.54
CA LEU A 53 -5.98 -4.39 0.04
C LEU A 53 -6.75 -5.14 -1.05
N PRO A 54 -6.74 -6.48 -1.04
CA PRO A 54 -7.59 -7.28 -1.90
C PRO A 54 -9.05 -7.22 -1.44
N GLU A 55 -9.99 -7.60 -2.30
CA GLU A 55 -11.42 -7.59 -2.01
C GLU A 55 -11.79 -8.38 -0.75
N SER A 56 -11.02 -9.41 -0.40
CA SER A 56 -11.20 -10.18 0.83
C SER A 56 -10.87 -9.39 2.11
N PHE A 57 -10.15 -8.28 2.01
CA PHE A 57 -9.81 -7.40 3.12
C PHE A 57 -10.65 -6.13 3.14
N GLU A 58 -10.99 -5.58 1.98
CA GLU A 58 -11.74 -4.35 1.85
C GLU A 58 -12.78 -4.48 0.75
N SER A 59 -14.05 -4.46 1.10
CA SER A 59 -15.17 -4.59 0.17
C SER A 59 -16.43 -3.94 0.73
N GLU A 60 -17.40 -3.69 -0.15
CA GLU A 60 -18.74 -3.27 0.28
C GLU A 60 -19.42 -4.39 1.08
N GLY A 61 -20.14 -4.03 2.12
CA GLY A 61 -20.99 -4.94 2.88
C GLY A 61 -20.37 -5.56 4.14
N TYR A 62 -19.11 -5.29 4.44
CA TYR A 62 -18.51 -5.64 5.73
C TYR A 62 -17.43 -4.64 6.16
N ASP A 63 -17.21 -4.53 7.47
CA ASP A 63 -16.18 -3.67 8.04
C ASP A 63 -14.86 -4.42 8.24
N ARG A 64 -13.77 -3.73 8.01
CA ARG A 64 -12.43 -4.21 8.37
C ARG A 64 -12.29 -4.31 9.89
N LYS A 65 -11.63 -5.36 10.36
CA LYS A 65 -11.38 -5.60 11.79
C LYS A 65 -10.05 -5.06 12.28
N HIS A 66 -9.16 -4.70 11.37
CA HIS A 66 -7.81 -4.20 11.64
C HIS A 66 -7.33 -3.36 10.48
N MET A 67 -6.25 -2.60 10.66
CA MET A 67 -5.64 -1.76 9.63
C MET A 67 -4.46 -2.42 8.93
N HIS A 68 -4.20 -3.72 9.15
CA HIS A 68 -3.06 -4.39 8.53
C HIS A 68 -3.27 -4.61 7.02
N LEU A 69 -2.20 -4.46 6.26
CA LEU A 69 -2.08 -5.10 4.95
C LEU A 69 -2.03 -6.63 5.13
N PRO A 70 -2.29 -7.41 4.08
CA PRO A 70 -1.99 -8.84 4.09
C PRO A 70 -0.57 -9.11 4.59
N GLU A 71 -0.41 -10.10 5.46
CA GLU A 71 0.86 -10.39 6.10
C GLU A 71 1.94 -10.82 5.08
N CYS A 72 1.53 -11.52 4.02
CA CYS A 72 2.42 -11.87 2.92
C CYS A 72 3.06 -10.63 2.26
N GLN A 73 2.30 -9.54 2.11
CA GLN A 73 2.80 -8.28 1.55
C GLN A 73 3.75 -7.57 2.52
N ASN A 74 3.38 -7.48 3.80
CA ASN A 74 4.24 -6.88 4.82
C ASN A 74 5.59 -7.60 4.92
N LYS A 75 5.59 -8.94 4.87
CA LYS A 75 6.81 -9.76 4.86
C LYS A 75 7.64 -9.51 3.62
N LEU A 76 7.02 -9.52 2.43
CA LEU A 76 7.75 -9.26 1.19
C LEU A 76 8.45 -7.91 1.24
N ILE A 77 7.74 -6.83 1.62
CA ILE A 77 8.32 -5.49 1.70
C ILE A 77 9.49 -5.48 2.70
N ALA A 78 9.31 -6.10 3.87
CA ALA A 78 10.37 -6.17 4.87
C ALA A 78 11.61 -6.94 4.37
N GLU A 79 11.45 -8.02 3.61
CA GLU A 79 12.58 -8.78 3.05
C GLU A 79 13.25 -8.02 1.89
N ILE A 80 12.49 -7.42 0.99
CA ILE A 80 13.03 -6.65 -0.13
C ILE A 80 13.85 -5.45 0.37
N THR A 81 13.36 -4.71 1.37
CA THR A 81 14.09 -3.55 1.91
C THR A 81 15.42 -3.87 2.56
N LYS A 82 15.64 -5.12 3.01
CA LYS A 82 16.94 -5.58 3.53
C LYS A 82 18.00 -5.71 2.44
N VAL A 83 17.59 -6.02 1.21
CA VAL A 83 18.50 -6.32 0.10
C VAL A 83 18.55 -5.22 -0.95
N GLN A 84 17.51 -4.39 -1.03
CA GLN A 84 17.39 -3.28 -1.97
C GLN A 84 17.00 -1.99 -1.25
N PRO A 85 17.98 -1.15 -0.89
CA PRO A 85 17.71 0.09 -0.14
C PRO A 85 16.94 1.15 -0.94
N ASN A 86 16.90 1.04 -2.27
CA ASN A 86 16.15 1.94 -3.14
C ASN A 86 14.75 1.39 -3.45
N THR A 87 14.05 0.93 -2.41
CA THR A 87 12.69 0.41 -2.54
C THR A 87 11.65 1.53 -2.45
N ILE A 88 10.71 1.49 -3.37
CA ILE A 88 9.52 2.36 -3.43
C ILE A 88 8.29 1.45 -3.29
N VAL A 89 7.31 1.87 -2.51
CA VAL A 89 6.03 1.17 -2.39
C VAL A 89 4.92 2.04 -2.96
N VAL A 90 4.07 1.45 -3.77
CA VAL A 90 2.82 2.03 -4.29
C VAL A 90 1.67 1.28 -3.63
N LEU A 91 0.82 2.00 -2.90
CA LEU A 91 -0.30 1.43 -2.16
C LEU A 91 -1.62 1.64 -2.90
N HIS A 92 -2.42 0.58 -2.93
CA HIS A 92 -3.78 0.55 -3.44
C HIS A 92 -4.74 0.10 -2.33
N ASN A 93 -5.33 1.04 -1.65
CA ASN A 93 -6.27 0.82 -0.55
C ASN A 93 -7.32 1.93 -0.53
N GLY A 94 -8.53 1.62 -0.09
CA GLY A 94 -9.61 2.61 0.03
C GLY A 94 -9.62 3.34 1.36
N SER A 95 -8.91 2.81 2.37
CA SER A 95 -8.86 3.35 3.73
C SER A 95 -7.48 3.12 4.36
N ALA A 96 -7.18 3.83 5.44
CA ALA A 96 -5.87 3.81 6.09
C ALA A 96 -5.36 2.40 6.42
N VAL A 97 -4.06 2.18 6.24
CA VAL A 97 -3.35 0.94 6.54
C VAL A 97 -2.14 1.20 7.43
N GLU A 98 -1.79 0.21 8.22
CA GLU A 98 -0.54 0.19 8.99
C GLU A 98 0.64 -0.17 8.09
N MET A 99 1.74 0.57 8.25
CA MET A 99 2.93 0.43 7.42
C MET A 99 4.17 0.23 8.31
N PRO A 100 4.37 -0.96 8.91
CA PRO A 100 5.48 -1.18 9.84
C PRO A 100 6.87 -0.99 9.21
N TRP A 101 6.95 -1.03 7.90
CA TRP A 101 8.15 -0.90 7.08
C TRP A 101 8.38 0.54 6.54
N VAL A 102 7.51 1.51 6.86
CA VAL A 102 7.52 2.85 6.23
C VAL A 102 8.88 3.56 6.33
N ASN A 103 9.60 3.39 7.42
CA ASN A 103 10.92 4.00 7.61
C ASN A 103 12.05 3.30 6.82
N ASN A 104 11.77 2.15 6.20
CA ASN A 104 12.76 1.36 5.47
C ASN A 104 12.67 1.56 3.95
N VAL A 105 11.66 2.28 3.46
CA VAL A 105 11.47 2.57 2.04
C VAL A 105 11.95 3.97 1.68
N LYS A 106 12.40 4.17 0.44
CA LYS A 106 12.86 5.48 -0.06
C LYS A 106 11.74 6.34 -0.62
N GLY A 107 10.63 5.73 -0.98
CA GLY A 107 9.46 6.42 -1.48
C GLY A 107 8.20 5.64 -1.19
N LEU A 108 7.13 6.37 -0.96
CA LEU A 108 5.80 5.84 -0.76
C LEU A 108 4.82 6.65 -1.60
N VAL A 109 4.05 5.97 -2.42
CA VAL A 109 2.97 6.56 -3.22
C VAL A 109 1.66 5.96 -2.73
N GLU A 110 0.77 6.81 -2.22
CA GLU A 110 -0.59 6.43 -1.90
C GLU A 110 -1.45 6.66 -3.15
N ALA A 111 -1.80 5.57 -3.83
CA ALA A 111 -2.55 5.62 -5.09
C ALA A 111 -4.05 5.46 -4.89
N TYR A 112 -4.49 5.05 -3.71
CA TYR A 112 -5.89 4.77 -3.41
C TYR A 112 -6.55 3.87 -4.49
N LEU A 113 -7.76 4.22 -4.92
CA LEU A 113 -8.54 3.50 -5.94
C LEU A 113 -8.51 4.30 -7.25
N GLY A 114 -7.44 4.16 -8.00
CA GLY A 114 -7.10 5.05 -9.13
C GLY A 114 -7.94 4.89 -10.42
N GLY A 115 -8.83 3.91 -10.50
CA GLY A 115 -9.70 3.69 -11.66
C GLY A 115 -8.98 3.19 -12.92
N GLN A 116 -9.56 3.47 -14.09
CA GLN A 116 -9.15 2.83 -15.36
C GLN A 116 -7.75 3.20 -15.84
N ALA A 117 -7.28 4.39 -15.55
CA ALA A 117 -5.99 4.91 -16.01
C ALA A 117 -4.91 4.88 -14.92
N VAL A 118 -5.12 4.16 -13.83
CA VAL A 118 -4.23 4.16 -12.67
C VAL A 118 -2.79 3.83 -13.03
N GLY A 119 -2.55 2.78 -13.80
CA GLY A 119 -1.19 2.36 -14.14
C GLY A 119 -0.42 3.40 -14.95
N GLN A 120 -1.06 4.08 -15.88
CA GLN A 120 -0.40 5.16 -16.62
C GLN A 120 -0.10 6.36 -15.72
N ALA A 121 -1.00 6.69 -14.79
CA ALA A 121 -0.79 7.79 -13.85
C ALA A 121 0.39 7.49 -12.90
N GLU A 122 0.47 6.29 -12.38
CA GLU A 122 1.58 5.82 -11.53
C GLU A 122 2.90 5.84 -12.26
N VAL A 123 2.97 5.31 -13.46
CA VAL A 123 4.18 5.34 -14.29
C VAL A 123 4.64 6.77 -14.56
N ASN A 124 3.72 7.70 -14.82
CA ASN A 124 4.06 9.10 -15.03
C ASN A 124 4.67 9.73 -13.76
N ILE A 125 4.17 9.40 -12.58
CA ILE A 125 4.73 9.86 -11.29
C ILE A 125 6.09 9.22 -11.04
N LEU A 126 6.20 7.91 -11.17
CA LEU A 126 7.42 7.15 -10.89
C LEU A 126 8.59 7.55 -11.80
N TYR A 127 8.31 7.94 -13.05
CA TYR A 127 9.31 8.43 -14.01
C TYR A 127 9.51 9.96 -13.97
N GLY A 128 8.79 10.67 -13.11
CA GLY A 128 8.91 12.12 -12.98
C GLY A 128 8.31 12.92 -14.15
N ASN A 129 7.48 12.29 -14.99
CA ASN A 129 6.77 12.97 -16.08
C ASN A 129 5.71 13.94 -15.56
N VAL A 130 5.18 13.66 -14.36
CA VAL A 130 4.19 14.47 -13.66
C VAL A 130 4.61 14.58 -12.20
N ASN A 131 4.57 15.79 -11.64
CA ASN A 131 4.77 16.00 -10.22
C ASN A 131 3.50 15.66 -9.46
N PRO A 132 3.55 14.75 -8.46
CA PRO A 132 2.37 14.41 -7.67
C PRO A 132 1.86 15.63 -6.91
N SER A 133 0.61 16.01 -7.14
CA SER A 133 -0.01 17.18 -6.53
C SER A 133 -1.18 16.85 -5.62
N GLY A 134 -1.60 15.60 -5.57
CA GLY A 134 -2.61 15.09 -4.64
C GLY A 134 -2.19 15.29 -3.19
N LYS A 135 -3.18 15.41 -2.32
CA LYS A 135 -3.01 15.48 -0.87
C LYS A 135 -3.76 14.33 -0.24
N LEU A 136 -3.22 13.76 0.83
CA LEU A 136 -3.92 12.74 1.59
C LEU A 136 -5.23 13.29 2.15
N ALA A 137 -6.29 12.52 2.00
CA ALA A 137 -7.61 12.87 2.53
C ALA A 137 -7.74 12.59 4.03
N GLU A 138 -6.83 11.79 4.57
CA GLU A 138 -6.85 11.33 5.95
C GLU A 138 -5.43 11.22 6.52
N THR A 139 -5.33 11.08 7.82
CA THR A 139 -4.09 10.73 8.51
C THR A 139 -4.01 9.21 8.62
N LEU A 140 -2.89 8.63 8.24
CA LEU A 140 -2.62 7.21 8.44
C LEU A 140 -1.89 7.03 9.78
N PRO A 141 -2.55 6.55 10.84
CA PRO A 141 -1.90 6.32 12.12
C PRO A 141 -0.90 5.17 12.02
N ILE A 142 0.05 5.11 12.94
CA ILE A 142 1.06 4.04 12.96
C ILE A 142 0.41 2.69 13.26
N LYS A 143 -0.60 2.69 14.13
CA LYS A 143 -1.40 1.52 14.48
C LYS A 143 -2.83 1.93 14.82
N LEU A 144 -3.75 0.99 14.79
CA LEU A 144 -5.17 1.22 15.03
C LEU A 144 -5.42 1.84 16.41
N GLU A 145 -4.71 1.41 17.44
CA GLU A 145 -4.86 1.92 18.82
C GLU A 145 -4.44 3.38 18.99
N ASP A 146 -3.70 3.94 18.03
CA ASP A 146 -3.34 5.36 18.06
C ASP A 146 -4.50 6.26 17.61
N ASN A 147 -5.58 5.68 17.08
CA ASN A 147 -6.75 6.45 16.71
C ASN A 147 -7.50 6.92 17.97
N PRO A 148 -7.78 8.23 18.13
CA PRO A 148 -8.42 8.75 19.33
C PRO A 148 -9.82 8.19 19.60
N SER A 149 -10.50 7.67 18.59
CA SER A 149 -11.82 7.02 18.75
C SER A 149 -11.74 5.52 19.07
N TYR A 150 -10.56 4.92 19.09
CA TYR A 150 -10.39 3.46 19.21
C TYR A 150 -11.13 2.85 20.42
N LEU A 151 -11.06 3.49 21.58
CA LEU A 151 -11.69 2.99 22.80
C LEU A 151 -13.22 3.15 22.85
N ASN A 152 -13.79 3.99 21.98
CA ASN A 152 -15.20 4.37 22.05
C ASN A 152 -15.99 3.99 20.79
N PHE A 153 -15.31 3.54 19.76
CA PHE A 153 -15.94 3.20 18.49
C PHE A 153 -16.60 1.82 18.58
N GLY A 154 -17.88 1.76 18.22
CA GLY A 154 -18.60 0.48 18.11
C GLY A 154 -19.04 -0.13 19.45
N ASP A 155 -19.02 0.62 20.56
CA ASP A 155 -19.47 0.14 21.86
C ASP A 155 -21.01 0.18 21.99
N GLY A 156 -21.65 -0.85 21.44
CA GLY A 156 -23.10 -1.07 21.59
C GLY A 156 -23.95 -0.02 20.88
N ASN A 157 -24.97 0.51 21.60
CA ASN A 157 -25.96 1.45 21.06
C ASN A 157 -25.56 2.94 21.22
N LYS A 158 -24.38 3.22 21.76
CA LYS A 158 -23.95 4.57 22.07
C LYS A 158 -22.65 4.89 21.33
N VAL A 159 -22.63 6.00 20.61
CA VAL A 159 -21.44 6.54 19.95
C VAL A 159 -21.04 7.85 20.62
N GLU A 160 -19.80 7.94 21.07
CA GLU A 160 -19.26 9.13 21.68
C GLU A 160 -18.17 9.75 20.80
N TYR A 161 -18.37 10.98 20.34
CA TYR A 161 -17.39 11.74 19.54
C TYR A 161 -16.35 12.41 20.46
N ASN A 162 -15.57 11.62 21.16
CA ASN A 162 -14.66 12.08 22.21
C ASN A 162 -13.47 12.89 21.70
N GLU A 163 -13.10 12.74 20.44
CA GLU A 163 -12.02 13.52 19.82
C GLU A 163 -12.37 15.02 19.66
N GLY A 164 -13.65 15.37 19.62
CA GLY A 164 -14.08 16.76 19.47
C GLY A 164 -13.51 17.39 18.19
N VAL A 165 -12.69 18.45 18.34
CA VAL A 165 -12.02 19.12 17.22
C VAL A 165 -10.64 18.53 16.87
N PHE A 166 -10.17 17.56 17.66
CA PHE A 166 -8.85 16.94 17.50
C PHE A 166 -8.96 15.68 16.63
N VAL A 167 -9.36 15.85 15.37
CA VAL A 167 -9.48 14.77 14.38
C VAL A 167 -8.30 14.78 13.41
N GLY A 168 -7.83 13.58 13.04
CA GLY A 168 -6.74 13.41 12.09
C GLY A 168 -5.49 14.20 12.49
N TYR A 169 -4.92 14.96 11.57
CA TYR A 169 -3.68 15.72 11.77
C TYR A 169 -3.70 16.71 12.94
N ARG A 170 -4.85 17.03 13.49
CA ARG A 170 -4.95 17.91 14.67
C ARG A 170 -4.70 17.18 15.98
N TYR A 171 -4.69 15.87 15.95
CA TYR A 171 -4.39 15.02 17.10
C TYR A 171 -2.94 14.55 17.10
N TYR A 172 -2.39 14.21 15.93
CA TYR A 172 -1.02 13.69 15.76
C TYR A 172 0.03 14.80 15.65
#